data_35fcc73a6b911549ffee2e0a41116b94
#
_entry.id   35fcc73a6b911549ffee2e0a41116b94
#
_cell.length_a   1.000
_cell.length_b   1.000
_cell.length_c   1.000
_cell.angle_alpha   90.00
_cell.angle_beta   90.00
_cell.angle_gamma   90.00
#
_symmetry.space_group_name_H-M   'P 1'
#
loop_
_entity.id
_entity.type
_entity.pdbx_description
1 polymer ?
#
loop_
_entity_poly.entity_id
_entity_poly.type
_entity_poly.pdbx_seq_one_letter_code
_entity_poly.pdbx_strand_id
1 'polypeptide(L)'
;MIFALVFQAHAQKQDDMRQAVEYLASQELGGRYPATLGDTLASEFIVGKLRSLKFKPIVKGKKKTGFFHDFTYGKTEKRTTHNIIAVLPGNDKHLRNEYIVVGSHYDHLGMGGEGSGSRRPDTLGVHPGADDNASGDAVVLELAKHFKKVGSPRSIIFAFFGAEEQGLVGSKFFLEWMKHGDDRRINLPADEKGIVAMVNLDMVGRMRDNAMSVSGTGTSSGFKTMVEDVAERNHLRVTCIPDGYGPSDHASFVAVDIPVLFLTTGGHMEYHTPADVPSTLNYDGMQQTLEFSQELISRLASMPDTPDYINVPSSQKMSHAKFKVTLGLMPDVMGASSVPGLRADIVVAGKPAHNAGIRSGDIIQEIDGKPLKDIEEYMERLSELTPGTTIPVKVLRGEETIIFQVHLTPPVR
;
A
#
# COMPACT_ATOMS: atom_id res chain seq x y z
N MET A 1 15.61 0.98 -34.74
CA MET A 1 15.15 -0.37 -34.34
C MET A 1 15.10 -0.54 -32.80
N ILE A 2 16.11 -0.19 -32.03
CA ILE A 2 16.13 -0.31 -30.55
C ILE A 2 15.04 0.56 -29.89
N PHE A 3 14.84 1.80 -30.31
CA PHE A 3 13.78 2.69 -29.79
C PHE A 3 12.36 2.14 -29.97
N ALA A 4 12.08 1.53 -31.13
CA ALA A 4 10.76 0.92 -31.40
C ALA A 4 10.50 -0.30 -30.51
N LEU A 5 11.50 -1.12 -30.23
CA LEU A 5 11.40 -2.29 -29.36
C LEU A 5 11.19 -1.90 -27.89
N VAL A 6 11.86 -0.83 -27.43
CA VAL A 6 11.67 -0.30 -26.06
C VAL A 6 10.26 0.27 -25.91
N PHE A 7 9.80 1.06 -26.86
CA PHE A 7 8.45 1.64 -26.84
C PHE A 7 7.35 0.56 -26.86
N GLN A 8 7.53 -0.49 -27.66
CA GLN A 8 6.60 -1.62 -27.73
C GLN A 8 6.58 -2.45 -26.44
N ALA A 9 7.72 -2.59 -25.76
CA ALA A 9 7.81 -3.28 -24.48
C ALA A 9 7.14 -2.49 -23.32
N HIS A 10 7.23 -1.15 -23.36
CA HIS A 10 6.51 -0.29 -22.38
C HIS A 10 5.00 -0.37 -22.57
N ALA A 11 4.52 -0.21 -23.80
CA ALA A 11 3.10 -0.31 -24.12
C ALA A 11 2.52 -1.66 -23.67
N GLN A 12 3.24 -2.77 -23.91
CA GLN A 12 2.79 -4.10 -23.50
C GLN A 12 2.67 -4.24 -21.97
N LYS A 13 3.60 -3.68 -21.19
CA LYS A 13 3.53 -3.75 -19.72
C LYS A 13 2.33 -2.95 -19.17
N GLN A 14 2.07 -1.78 -19.72
CA GLN A 14 0.90 -0.99 -19.36
C GLN A 14 -0.40 -1.72 -19.68
N ASP A 15 -0.48 -2.36 -20.84
CA ASP A 15 -1.64 -3.16 -21.26
C ASP A 15 -1.84 -4.36 -20.31
N ASP A 16 -0.77 -5.05 -19.94
CA ASP A 16 -0.84 -6.19 -19.01
C ASP A 16 -1.30 -5.75 -17.59
N MET A 17 -0.80 -4.61 -17.08
CA MET A 17 -1.26 -4.04 -15.80
C MET A 17 -2.71 -3.58 -15.90
N ARG A 18 -3.09 -2.88 -16.98
CA ARG A 18 -4.48 -2.45 -17.20
C ARG A 18 -5.44 -3.63 -17.20
N GLN A 19 -5.13 -4.69 -17.97
CA GLN A 19 -5.96 -5.90 -17.99
C GLN A 19 -6.09 -6.56 -16.61
N ALA A 20 -5.01 -6.57 -15.82
CA ALA A 20 -5.05 -7.12 -14.48
C ALA A 20 -5.97 -6.30 -13.57
N VAL A 21 -5.82 -4.97 -13.57
CA VAL A 21 -6.69 -4.06 -12.79
C VAL A 21 -8.15 -4.16 -13.25
N GLU A 22 -8.42 -4.11 -14.56
CA GLU A 22 -9.79 -4.19 -15.10
C GLU A 22 -10.49 -5.50 -14.71
N TYR A 23 -9.76 -6.60 -14.65
CA TYR A 23 -10.32 -7.86 -14.19
C TYR A 23 -10.52 -7.86 -12.67
N LEU A 24 -9.47 -7.56 -11.89
CA LEU A 24 -9.53 -7.60 -10.42
C LEU A 24 -10.55 -6.61 -9.86
N ALA A 25 -10.69 -5.43 -10.45
CA ALA A 25 -11.69 -4.43 -10.07
C ALA A 25 -13.01 -4.54 -10.83
N SER A 26 -13.28 -5.67 -11.49
CA SER A 26 -14.54 -5.87 -12.23
C SER A 26 -15.74 -6.06 -11.29
N GLN A 27 -16.93 -5.74 -11.80
CA GLN A 27 -18.18 -5.98 -11.10
C GLN A 27 -18.43 -7.48 -10.84
N GLU A 28 -17.88 -8.35 -11.70
CA GLU A 28 -18.00 -9.81 -11.59
C GLU A 28 -17.38 -10.33 -10.28
N LEU A 29 -16.29 -9.72 -9.82
CA LEU A 29 -15.61 -10.11 -8.59
C LEU A 29 -16.31 -9.58 -7.32
N GLY A 30 -17.36 -8.77 -7.45
CA GLY A 30 -18.17 -8.30 -6.32
C GLY A 30 -17.36 -7.62 -5.21
N GLY A 31 -16.23 -6.98 -5.55
CA GLY A 31 -15.34 -6.30 -4.61
C GLY A 31 -14.45 -7.22 -3.78
N ARG A 32 -14.20 -8.44 -4.22
CA ARG A 32 -13.17 -9.38 -3.69
C ARG A 32 -13.16 -9.56 -2.16
N TYR A 33 -14.34 -9.50 -1.52
CA TYR A 33 -14.40 -9.68 -0.06
C TYR A 33 -13.92 -11.08 0.33
N PRO A 34 -13.08 -11.22 1.36
CA PRO A 34 -12.50 -12.50 1.75
C PRO A 34 -13.54 -13.61 1.99
N ALA A 35 -13.24 -14.82 1.53
CA ALA A 35 -14.10 -16.00 1.58
C ALA A 35 -15.40 -15.90 0.75
N THR A 36 -15.41 -15.08 -0.29
CA THR A 36 -16.51 -15.02 -1.28
C THR A 36 -16.10 -15.64 -2.62
N LEU A 37 -17.04 -15.71 -3.56
CA LEU A 37 -16.72 -16.11 -4.94
C LEU A 37 -15.73 -15.14 -5.59
N GLY A 38 -15.86 -13.83 -5.33
CA GLY A 38 -14.95 -12.82 -5.85
C GLY A 38 -13.51 -12.99 -5.35
N ASP A 39 -13.32 -13.32 -4.08
CA ASP A 39 -12.03 -13.71 -3.50
C ASP A 39 -11.43 -14.92 -4.24
N THR A 40 -12.24 -15.94 -4.48
CA THR A 40 -11.83 -17.15 -5.21
C THR A 40 -11.42 -16.82 -6.65
N LEU A 41 -12.22 -16.04 -7.38
CA LEU A 41 -11.94 -15.68 -8.77
C LEU A 41 -10.69 -14.80 -8.89
N ALA A 42 -10.51 -13.82 -8.00
CA ALA A 42 -9.32 -12.97 -7.94
C ALA A 42 -8.05 -13.80 -7.71
N SER A 43 -8.10 -14.68 -6.72
CA SER A 43 -6.94 -15.52 -6.37
C SER A 43 -6.60 -16.54 -7.48
N GLU A 44 -7.59 -17.13 -8.14
CA GLU A 44 -7.37 -18.02 -9.28
C GLU A 44 -6.79 -17.28 -10.48
N PHE A 45 -7.19 -16.04 -10.74
CA PHE A 45 -6.59 -15.18 -11.75
C PHE A 45 -5.11 -14.94 -11.49
N ILE A 46 -4.73 -14.51 -10.28
CA ILE A 46 -3.35 -14.28 -9.88
C ILE A 46 -2.53 -15.56 -10.04
N VAL A 47 -3.03 -16.69 -9.55
CA VAL A 47 -2.37 -18.00 -9.70
C VAL A 47 -2.24 -18.39 -11.18
N GLY A 48 -3.23 -18.09 -12.01
CA GLY A 48 -3.19 -18.29 -13.46
C GLY A 48 -2.03 -17.53 -14.11
N LYS A 49 -1.83 -16.25 -13.74
CA LYS A 49 -0.70 -15.42 -14.19
C LYS A 49 0.63 -16.01 -13.72
N LEU A 50 0.77 -16.38 -12.44
CA LEU A 50 2.00 -16.99 -11.91
C LEU A 50 2.35 -18.32 -12.60
N ARG A 51 1.34 -19.16 -12.91
CA ARG A 51 1.53 -20.39 -13.67
C ARG A 51 2.00 -20.12 -15.11
N SER A 52 1.42 -19.13 -15.79
CA SER A 52 1.83 -18.72 -17.14
C SER A 52 3.30 -18.29 -17.18
N LEU A 53 3.78 -17.66 -16.12
CA LEU A 53 5.18 -17.28 -15.90
C LEU A 53 6.06 -18.46 -15.45
N LYS A 54 5.50 -19.68 -15.37
CA LYS A 54 6.23 -20.91 -14.97
C LYS A 54 6.81 -20.85 -13.54
N PHE A 55 6.14 -20.15 -12.62
CA PHE A 55 6.42 -20.34 -11.21
C PHE A 55 6.00 -21.74 -10.77
N LYS A 56 6.78 -22.31 -9.87
CA LYS A 56 6.46 -23.64 -9.31
C LYS A 56 5.63 -23.44 -8.05
N PRO A 57 4.60 -24.27 -7.84
CA PRO A 57 3.87 -24.29 -6.58
C PRO A 57 4.78 -24.77 -5.45
N ILE A 58 4.73 -24.11 -4.31
CA ILE A 58 5.62 -24.36 -3.17
C ILE A 58 4.89 -24.67 -1.87
N VAL A 59 3.64 -24.23 -1.75
CA VAL A 59 2.82 -24.45 -0.55
C VAL A 59 2.28 -25.88 -0.55
N LYS A 60 2.65 -26.68 0.44
CA LYS A 60 2.18 -28.06 0.56
C LYS A 60 0.78 -28.09 1.18
N GLY A 61 -0.24 -28.31 0.39
CA GLY A 61 -1.58 -28.59 0.85
C GLY A 61 -1.75 -30.05 1.28
N LYS A 62 -2.92 -30.38 1.84
CA LYS A 62 -3.23 -31.75 2.32
C LYS A 62 -3.12 -32.82 1.23
N LYS A 63 -3.40 -32.49 -0.03
CA LYS A 63 -3.41 -33.43 -1.16
C LYS A 63 -2.33 -33.16 -2.22
N LYS A 64 -1.98 -31.91 -2.45
CA LYS A 64 -1.01 -31.50 -3.48
C LYS A 64 -0.36 -30.18 -3.10
N THR A 65 0.81 -29.90 -3.68
CA THR A 65 1.48 -28.61 -3.57
C THR A 65 0.78 -27.59 -4.46
N GLY A 66 0.57 -26.38 -3.96
CA GLY A 66 -0.15 -25.28 -4.61
C GLY A 66 0.54 -23.93 -4.41
N PHE A 67 -0.19 -22.85 -4.65
CA PHE A 67 0.20 -21.47 -4.36
C PHE A 67 -0.52 -20.92 -3.14
N PHE A 68 -1.61 -21.56 -2.71
CA PHE A 68 -2.49 -21.08 -1.64
C PHE A 68 -1.98 -21.47 -0.27
N HIS A 69 -1.76 -20.46 0.56
CA HIS A 69 -1.53 -20.58 1.99
C HIS A 69 -2.86 -20.28 2.71
N ASP A 70 -3.62 -21.35 2.97
CA ASP A 70 -4.96 -21.26 3.56
C ASP A 70 -4.88 -20.89 5.05
N PHE A 71 -5.76 -19.99 5.49
CA PHE A 71 -5.95 -19.64 6.89
C PHE A 71 -7.42 -19.37 7.21
N THR A 72 -7.78 -19.50 8.49
CA THR A 72 -9.13 -19.24 8.99
C THR A 72 -9.11 -18.15 10.03
N TYR A 73 -9.96 -17.15 9.89
CA TYR A 73 -10.06 -15.99 10.77
C TYR A 73 -11.51 -15.74 11.22
N GLY A 74 -11.70 -14.69 12.05
CA GLY A 74 -13.00 -14.32 12.62
C GLY A 74 -13.24 -14.94 13.99
N LYS A 75 -13.82 -14.16 14.90
CA LYS A 75 -14.11 -14.60 16.27
C LYS A 75 -15.42 -15.38 16.34
N THR A 76 -16.49 -14.78 15.85
CA THR A 76 -17.85 -15.32 15.91
C THR A 76 -18.18 -16.17 14.69
N GLU A 77 -17.95 -15.63 13.51
CA GLU A 77 -18.08 -16.32 12.23
C GLU A 77 -16.70 -16.68 11.69
N LYS A 78 -16.47 -17.98 11.49
CA LYS A 78 -15.22 -18.49 10.94
C LYS A 78 -15.26 -18.41 9.42
N ARG A 79 -14.31 -17.69 8.83
CA ARG A 79 -14.11 -17.54 7.39
C ARG A 79 -12.75 -18.08 7.00
N THR A 80 -12.68 -18.78 5.88
CA THR A 80 -11.43 -19.32 5.35
C THR A 80 -11.13 -18.65 4.03
N THR A 81 -9.95 -18.06 3.93
CA THR A 81 -9.37 -17.51 2.72
C THR A 81 -7.88 -17.90 2.66
N HIS A 82 -7.07 -17.28 1.85
CA HIS A 82 -5.67 -17.66 1.66
C HIS A 82 -4.80 -16.47 1.24
N ASN A 83 -3.51 -16.60 1.46
CA ASN A 83 -2.50 -15.85 0.75
C ASN A 83 -2.05 -16.62 -0.49
N ILE A 84 -1.59 -15.93 -1.51
CA ILE A 84 -1.01 -16.53 -2.72
C ILE A 84 0.49 -16.30 -2.66
N ILE A 85 1.27 -17.39 -2.69
CA ILE A 85 2.71 -17.34 -2.48
C ILE A 85 3.43 -17.97 -3.67
N ALA A 86 4.35 -17.22 -4.27
CA ALA A 86 5.26 -17.71 -5.29
C ALA A 86 6.71 -17.36 -4.93
N VAL A 87 7.67 -18.21 -5.29
CA VAL A 87 9.08 -17.98 -4.99
C VAL A 87 9.91 -18.05 -6.24
N LEU A 88 10.76 -17.04 -6.40
CA LEU A 88 11.88 -17.04 -7.32
C LEU A 88 13.16 -17.39 -6.52
N PRO A 89 13.75 -18.56 -6.70
CA PRO A 89 15.01 -18.88 -6.05
C PRO A 89 16.14 -17.96 -6.51
N GLY A 90 16.94 -17.50 -5.56
CA GLY A 90 18.13 -16.71 -5.82
C GLY A 90 19.20 -17.50 -6.57
N ASN A 91 20.00 -16.82 -7.38
CA ASN A 91 21.05 -17.41 -8.21
C ASN A 91 22.48 -17.23 -7.62
N ASP A 92 22.65 -16.39 -6.60
CA ASP A 92 23.91 -16.27 -5.89
C ASP A 92 23.99 -17.31 -4.77
N LYS A 93 25.10 -18.03 -4.67
CA LYS A 93 25.26 -19.14 -3.71
C LYS A 93 25.38 -18.69 -2.24
N HIS A 94 25.71 -17.44 -1.99
CA HIS A 94 25.82 -16.88 -0.64
C HIS A 94 24.51 -16.20 -0.22
N LEU A 95 23.82 -15.53 -1.14
CA LEU A 95 22.65 -14.70 -0.87
C LEU A 95 21.30 -15.43 -1.08
N ARG A 96 21.27 -16.55 -1.82
CA ARG A 96 20.02 -17.24 -2.20
C ARG A 96 19.17 -17.76 -1.04
N ASN A 97 19.76 -17.88 0.15
CA ASN A 97 19.04 -18.32 1.36
C ASN A 97 18.44 -17.13 2.14
N GLU A 98 18.66 -15.92 1.66
CA GLU A 98 18.02 -14.71 2.13
C GLU A 98 16.86 -14.35 1.20
N TYR A 99 15.74 -13.94 1.78
CA TYR A 99 14.48 -13.70 1.07
C TYR A 99 14.03 -12.26 1.20
N ILE A 100 13.71 -11.66 0.06
CA ILE A 100 12.97 -10.39 0.01
C ILE A 100 11.51 -10.73 -0.26
N VAL A 101 10.60 -10.27 0.59
CA VAL A 101 9.17 -10.36 0.32
C VAL A 101 8.76 -9.14 -0.51
N VAL A 102 8.09 -9.37 -1.64
CA VAL A 102 7.46 -8.32 -2.46
C VAL A 102 5.97 -8.61 -2.45
N GLY A 103 5.19 -7.71 -1.86
CA GLY A 103 3.79 -7.99 -1.55
C GLY A 103 2.81 -6.88 -1.90
N SER A 104 1.56 -7.29 -2.05
CA SER A 104 0.33 -6.50 -2.13
C SER A 104 -0.79 -7.30 -1.48
N HIS A 105 -1.92 -6.67 -1.16
CA HIS A 105 -3.13 -7.42 -0.82
C HIS A 105 -4.10 -7.46 -2.01
N TYR A 106 -4.87 -8.56 -2.13
CA TYR A 106 -5.78 -8.74 -3.26
C TYR A 106 -7.26 -8.69 -2.87
N ASP A 107 -7.57 -8.72 -1.58
CA ASP A 107 -8.95 -8.56 -1.09
C ASP A 107 -9.38 -7.09 -1.09
N HIS A 108 -10.69 -6.87 -0.94
CA HIS A 108 -11.26 -5.54 -0.73
C HIS A 108 -12.62 -5.62 -0.02
N LEU A 109 -13.38 -4.52 -0.01
CA LEU A 109 -14.55 -4.32 0.86
C LEU A 109 -15.85 -5.01 0.41
N GLY A 110 -15.86 -5.70 -0.72
CA GLY A 110 -17.05 -6.38 -1.22
C GLY A 110 -18.17 -5.41 -1.62
N MET A 111 -19.35 -5.64 -1.08
CA MET A 111 -20.53 -4.82 -1.33
C MET A 111 -20.61 -3.56 -0.45
N GLY A 112 -19.62 -3.32 0.39
CA GLY A 112 -19.65 -2.20 1.33
C GLY A 112 -20.72 -2.41 2.43
N GLY A 113 -21.31 -1.30 2.86
CA GLY A 113 -22.28 -1.30 3.96
C GLY A 113 -21.65 -0.99 5.33
N GLU A 114 -22.50 -0.98 6.35
CA GLU A 114 -22.06 -0.67 7.71
C GLU A 114 -21.06 -1.72 8.24
N GLY A 115 -19.97 -1.25 8.84
CA GLY A 115 -18.91 -2.11 9.40
C GLY A 115 -17.94 -2.72 8.37
N SER A 116 -18.10 -2.42 7.07
CA SER A 116 -17.21 -2.93 6.01
C SER A 116 -15.90 -2.17 5.85
N GLY A 117 -15.74 -1.01 6.48
CA GLY A 117 -14.65 -0.07 6.18
C GLY A 117 -15.02 0.96 5.09
N SER A 118 -16.17 0.79 4.42
CA SER A 118 -16.65 1.73 3.40
C SER A 118 -16.81 3.16 3.94
N ARG A 119 -16.34 4.13 3.18
CA ARG A 119 -16.58 5.57 3.45
C ARG A 119 -17.98 6.04 3.02
N ARG A 120 -18.75 5.14 2.41
CA ARG A 120 -20.16 5.29 2.04
C ARG A 120 -20.98 4.15 2.66
N PRO A 121 -21.04 4.05 4.03
CA PRO A 121 -21.67 2.92 4.69
C PRO A 121 -23.17 2.81 4.40
N ASP A 122 -23.82 3.91 4.04
CA ASP A 122 -25.25 3.94 3.66
C ASP A 122 -25.50 3.44 2.22
N THR A 123 -24.44 3.13 1.46
CA THR A 123 -24.55 2.70 0.07
C THR A 123 -24.07 1.25 -0.06
N LEU A 124 -25.02 0.37 -0.39
CA LEU A 124 -24.70 -0.99 -0.81
C LEU A 124 -24.38 -1.01 -2.30
N GLY A 125 -23.21 -1.46 -2.65
CA GLY A 125 -22.75 -1.55 -4.03
C GLY A 125 -21.34 -2.12 -4.07
N VAL A 126 -20.96 -2.69 -5.21
CA VAL A 126 -19.62 -3.22 -5.37
C VAL A 126 -18.59 -2.13 -5.14
N HIS A 127 -17.63 -2.39 -4.26
CA HIS A 127 -16.42 -1.61 -4.07
C HIS A 127 -15.32 -2.25 -4.93
N PRO A 128 -15.03 -1.70 -6.11
CA PRO A 128 -14.13 -2.37 -7.05
C PRO A 128 -12.69 -2.44 -6.56
N GLY A 129 -12.24 -1.44 -5.77
CA GLY A 129 -10.88 -1.40 -5.25
C GLY A 129 -9.83 -1.43 -6.36
N ALA A 130 -9.95 -0.48 -7.32
CA ALA A 130 -9.03 -0.45 -8.45
C ALA A 130 -7.64 0.04 -8.04
N ASP A 131 -7.57 1.12 -7.24
CA ASP A 131 -6.32 1.54 -6.65
C ASP A 131 -6.01 0.73 -5.40
N ASP A 132 -7.02 0.46 -4.60
CA ASP A 132 -6.95 -0.29 -3.36
C ASP A 132 -7.53 -1.72 -3.50
N ASN A 133 -6.75 -2.79 -3.82
CA ASN A 133 -5.34 -2.69 -4.17
C ASN A 133 -5.05 -3.50 -5.44
N ALA A 134 -5.98 -3.48 -6.43
CA ALA A 134 -5.70 -4.12 -7.72
C ALA A 134 -4.51 -3.46 -8.45
N SER A 135 -4.20 -2.19 -8.15
CA SER A 135 -3.04 -1.50 -8.68
C SER A 135 -1.73 -2.12 -8.18
N GLY A 136 -1.64 -2.40 -6.88
CA GLY A 136 -0.50 -3.08 -6.28
C GLY A 136 -0.32 -4.49 -6.82
N ASP A 137 -1.41 -5.26 -6.92
CA ASP A 137 -1.39 -6.62 -7.50
C ASP A 137 -0.86 -6.63 -8.93
N ALA A 138 -1.30 -5.69 -9.76
CA ALA A 138 -0.87 -5.58 -11.14
C ALA A 138 0.64 -5.29 -11.25
N VAL A 139 1.16 -4.38 -10.40
CA VAL A 139 2.59 -4.07 -10.37
C VAL A 139 3.39 -5.25 -9.83
N VAL A 140 2.94 -5.95 -8.77
CA VAL A 140 3.63 -7.14 -8.23
C VAL A 140 3.66 -8.29 -9.26
N LEU A 141 2.60 -8.47 -10.06
CA LEU A 141 2.61 -9.46 -11.17
C LEU A 141 3.65 -9.11 -12.24
N GLU A 142 3.78 -7.85 -12.62
CA GLU A 142 4.81 -7.42 -13.59
C GLU A 142 6.23 -7.48 -13.00
N LEU A 143 6.41 -7.23 -11.70
CA LEU A 143 7.66 -7.48 -10.98
C LEU A 143 8.01 -8.96 -11.01
N ALA A 144 7.05 -9.86 -10.74
CA ALA A 144 7.26 -11.30 -10.82
C ALA A 144 7.67 -11.73 -12.23
N LYS A 145 7.06 -11.19 -13.28
CA LYS A 145 7.42 -11.42 -14.68
C LYS A 145 8.82 -10.90 -15.00
N HIS A 146 9.17 -9.70 -14.54
CA HIS A 146 10.49 -9.11 -14.73
C HIS A 146 11.59 -9.98 -14.10
N PHE A 147 11.49 -10.24 -12.80
CA PHE A 147 12.51 -11.01 -12.09
C PHE A 147 12.58 -12.48 -12.54
N LYS A 148 11.46 -13.05 -12.97
CA LYS A 148 11.46 -14.38 -13.62
C LYS A 148 12.31 -14.43 -14.87
N LYS A 149 12.40 -13.31 -15.61
CA LYS A 149 13.21 -13.18 -16.82
C LYS A 149 14.68 -12.89 -16.53
N VAL A 150 14.96 -11.99 -15.59
CA VAL A 150 16.34 -11.49 -15.34
C VAL A 150 17.05 -12.26 -14.21
N GLY A 151 16.32 -12.91 -13.32
CA GLY A 151 16.85 -13.52 -12.11
C GLY A 151 17.07 -12.55 -10.98
N SER A 152 17.55 -13.05 -9.84
CA SER A 152 17.86 -12.26 -8.64
C SER A 152 18.96 -12.95 -7.84
N PRO A 153 19.95 -12.23 -7.27
CA PRO A 153 20.93 -12.82 -6.38
C PRO A 153 20.29 -13.42 -5.12
N ARG A 154 19.45 -12.67 -4.40
CA ARG A 154 18.61 -13.13 -3.30
C ARG A 154 17.35 -13.78 -3.83
N SER A 155 16.78 -14.69 -3.05
CA SER A 155 15.45 -15.23 -3.35
C SER A 155 14.37 -14.15 -3.16
N ILE A 156 13.34 -14.19 -4.01
CA ILE A 156 12.20 -13.27 -3.90
C ILE A 156 10.93 -14.09 -3.63
N ILE A 157 10.20 -13.71 -2.59
CA ILE A 157 8.85 -14.21 -2.31
C ILE A 157 7.87 -13.17 -2.84
N PHE A 158 7.09 -13.51 -3.85
CA PHE A 158 5.93 -12.72 -4.28
C PHE A 158 4.74 -13.20 -3.48
N ALA A 159 4.16 -12.29 -2.68
CA ALA A 159 3.06 -12.58 -1.78
C ALA A 159 1.87 -11.66 -2.08
N PHE A 160 0.71 -12.26 -2.34
CA PHE A 160 -0.54 -11.54 -2.45
C PHE A 160 -1.36 -11.92 -1.22
N PHE A 161 -1.52 -10.97 -0.31
CA PHE A 161 -2.15 -11.21 0.98
C PHE A 161 -3.67 -11.13 0.86
N GLY A 162 -4.35 -12.03 1.55
CA GLY A 162 -5.81 -12.00 1.68
C GLY A 162 -6.22 -11.46 3.05
N ALA A 163 -7.42 -10.88 3.12
CA ALA A 163 -8.00 -10.32 4.34
C ALA A 163 -7.11 -9.24 5.03
N GLU A 164 -6.46 -8.39 4.23
CA GLU A 164 -5.77 -7.21 4.70
C GLU A 164 -6.75 -6.23 5.34
N GLU A 165 -7.86 -5.94 4.64
CA GLU A 165 -8.95 -5.04 5.04
C GLU A 165 -9.66 -5.49 6.33
N GLN A 166 -9.42 -6.72 6.73
CA GLN A 166 -9.93 -7.30 7.99
C GLN A 166 -8.92 -7.16 9.15
N GLY A 167 -7.89 -6.34 8.97
CA GLY A 167 -6.85 -6.02 9.94
C GLY A 167 -5.55 -6.78 9.76
N LEU A 168 -5.00 -6.79 8.55
CA LEU A 168 -3.71 -7.37 8.21
C LEU A 168 -3.65 -8.88 8.51
N VAL A 169 -4.77 -9.58 8.28
CA VAL A 169 -4.89 -10.97 8.72
C VAL A 169 -3.94 -11.88 7.96
N GLY A 170 -3.89 -11.72 6.63
CA GLY A 170 -3.07 -12.56 5.78
C GLY A 170 -1.59 -12.47 6.06
N SER A 171 -1.04 -11.27 6.17
CA SER A 171 0.38 -11.06 6.46
C SER A 171 0.78 -11.56 7.84
N LYS A 172 -0.09 -11.41 8.85
CA LYS A 172 0.13 -11.99 10.18
C LYS A 172 0.17 -13.51 10.15
N PHE A 173 -0.77 -14.15 9.43
CA PHE A 173 -0.76 -15.60 9.25
C PHE A 173 0.44 -16.09 8.45
N PHE A 174 0.90 -15.32 7.44
CA PHE A 174 2.11 -15.64 6.69
C PHE A 174 3.34 -15.66 7.59
N LEU A 175 3.54 -14.65 8.43
CA LEU A 175 4.66 -14.57 9.35
C LEU A 175 4.60 -15.65 10.43
N GLU A 176 3.42 -15.92 10.99
CA GLU A 176 3.24 -17.00 11.96
C GLU A 176 3.57 -18.37 11.33
N TRP A 177 3.16 -18.58 10.08
CA TRP A 177 3.49 -19.78 9.33
C TRP A 177 5.02 -19.91 9.06
N MET A 178 5.72 -18.80 8.79
CA MET A 178 7.16 -18.78 8.62
C MET A 178 7.93 -19.08 9.92
N LYS A 179 7.42 -18.66 11.10
CA LYS A 179 8.00 -18.95 12.42
C LYS A 179 8.03 -20.44 12.74
N HIS A 180 6.97 -21.12 12.38
CA HIS A 180 6.80 -22.54 12.67
C HIS A 180 7.43 -23.43 11.59
N GLY A 181 8.65 -23.10 11.12
CA GLY A 181 9.38 -23.73 10.01
C GLY A 181 9.50 -25.27 10.02
N ASP A 182 8.97 -25.93 11.04
CA ASP A 182 8.77 -27.39 11.13
C ASP A 182 7.44 -27.83 10.51
N ASP A 183 6.57 -26.89 10.13
CA ASP A 183 5.38 -27.21 9.35
C ASP A 183 5.80 -27.45 7.90
N ARG A 184 6.09 -28.73 7.59
CA ARG A 184 6.55 -29.24 6.28
C ARG A 184 5.66 -28.86 5.08
N ARG A 185 4.86 -27.77 5.22
CA ARG A 185 3.96 -27.23 4.20
C ARG A 185 4.66 -26.29 3.23
N ILE A 186 5.90 -25.87 3.55
CA ILE A 186 6.71 -25.11 2.59
C ILE A 186 7.98 -25.90 2.25
N ASN A 187 8.38 -25.83 0.99
CA ASN A 187 9.68 -26.29 0.53
C ASN A 187 10.69 -25.12 0.52
N LEU A 188 10.58 -24.19 1.47
CA LEU A 188 11.55 -23.11 1.66
C LEU A 188 12.49 -23.51 2.79
N PRO A 189 13.81 -23.36 2.61
CA PRO A 189 14.77 -23.53 3.69
C PRO A 189 14.81 -22.32 4.63
N ALA A 190 13.81 -21.42 4.58
CA ALA A 190 13.75 -20.22 5.38
C ALA A 190 12.77 -20.38 6.54
N ASP A 191 13.24 -20.06 7.73
CA ASP A 191 12.44 -19.56 8.83
C ASP A 191 12.23 -18.03 8.63
N GLU A 192 11.49 -17.37 9.51
CA GLU A 192 11.32 -15.90 9.47
C GLU A 192 12.65 -15.13 9.43
N LYS A 193 13.71 -15.70 10.01
CA LYS A 193 15.07 -15.13 10.03
C LYS A 193 15.72 -15.09 8.66
N GLY A 194 15.24 -15.86 7.71
CA GLY A 194 15.67 -15.79 6.33
C GLY A 194 15.02 -14.66 5.56
N ILE A 195 13.95 -14.02 6.06
CA ILE A 195 13.36 -12.83 5.45
C ILE A 195 14.15 -11.61 5.87
N VAL A 196 14.85 -11.00 4.92
CA VAL A 196 15.77 -9.87 5.19
C VAL A 196 15.17 -8.50 4.92
N ALA A 197 14.08 -8.43 4.15
CA ALA A 197 13.33 -7.20 3.91
C ALA A 197 11.95 -7.51 3.31
N MET A 198 11.02 -6.55 3.44
CA MET A 198 9.76 -6.54 2.70
C MET A 198 9.61 -5.24 1.91
N VAL A 199 9.18 -5.36 0.66
CA VAL A 199 8.69 -4.26 -0.19
C VAL A 199 7.20 -4.45 -0.39
N ASN A 200 6.40 -3.54 0.16
CA ASN A 200 4.94 -3.58 0.08
C ASN A 200 4.45 -2.52 -0.91
N LEU A 201 3.50 -2.89 -1.76
CA LEU A 201 2.86 -2.01 -2.73
C LEU A 201 1.36 -1.94 -2.44
N ASP A 202 0.88 -0.74 -2.10
CA ASP A 202 -0.51 -0.53 -1.79
C ASP A 202 -0.94 0.88 -2.22
N MET A 203 -2.00 0.96 -3.03
CA MET A 203 -2.47 2.19 -3.66
C MET A 203 -1.38 2.89 -4.49
N VAL A 204 -0.93 2.23 -5.55
CA VAL A 204 0.15 2.71 -6.43
C VAL A 204 -0.34 3.20 -7.81
N GLY A 205 -1.65 3.31 -7.99
CA GLY A 205 -2.28 3.65 -9.26
C GLY A 205 -2.67 5.12 -9.42
N ARG A 206 -2.46 5.99 -8.44
CA ARG A 206 -2.95 7.38 -8.48
C ARG A 206 -1.82 8.41 -8.45
N MET A 207 -0.66 8.08 -8.99
CA MET A 207 0.49 8.98 -9.05
C MET A 207 0.13 10.33 -9.67
N ARG A 208 0.51 11.40 -9.01
CA ARG A 208 0.33 12.80 -9.41
C ARG A 208 1.69 13.48 -9.39
N ASP A 209 1.95 14.34 -10.35
CA ASP A 209 3.17 15.16 -10.41
C ASP A 209 4.48 14.36 -10.27
N ASN A 210 4.52 13.12 -10.76
CA ASN A 210 5.63 12.18 -10.61
C ASN A 210 6.07 12.01 -9.15
N ALA A 211 5.11 11.97 -8.21
CA ALA A 211 5.38 11.91 -6.78
C ALA A 211 4.79 10.64 -6.16
N MET A 212 5.54 10.04 -5.23
CA MET A 212 5.10 8.92 -4.39
C MET A 212 5.75 9.00 -3.01
N SER A 213 5.23 8.24 -2.07
CA SER A 213 5.83 8.05 -0.74
C SER A 213 6.46 6.67 -0.61
N VAL A 214 7.55 6.63 0.15
CA VAL A 214 8.14 5.37 0.62
C VAL A 214 8.31 5.44 2.12
N SER A 215 7.49 4.68 2.87
CA SER A 215 7.62 4.55 4.33
C SER A 215 8.57 3.41 4.69
N GLY A 216 9.08 3.43 5.92
CA GLY A 216 10.05 2.44 6.40
C GLY A 216 11.50 2.75 6.01
N THR A 217 11.77 3.91 5.44
CA THR A 217 13.12 4.28 4.98
C THR A 217 14.15 4.39 6.10
N GLY A 218 13.73 4.48 7.35
CA GLY A 218 14.58 4.45 8.54
C GLY A 218 14.70 3.06 9.18
N THR A 219 13.98 2.04 8.70
CA THR A 219 13.99 0.68 9.29
C THR A 219 15.26 -0.11 8.98
N SER A 220 16.11 0.41 8.08
CA SER A 220 17.48 -0.06 7.86
C SER A 220 18.38 1.14 7.49
N SER A 221 19.64 1.09 7.89
CA SER A 221 20.61 2.18 7.74
C SER A 221 20.85 2.61 6.28
N GLY A 222 20.72 1.69 5.33
CA GLY A 222 20.95 1.94 3.90
C GLY A 222 19.71 2.31 3.09
N PHE A 223 18.50 2.18 3.64
CA PHE A 223 17.27 2.27 2.85
C PHE A 223 17.00 3.67 2.32
N LYS A 224 17.13 4.71 3.16
CA LYS A 224 16.86 6.08 2.72
C LYS A 224 17.72 6.47 1.51
N THR A 225 19.01 6.30 1.62
CA THR A 225 19.94 6.63 0.52
C THR A 225 19.64 5.82 -0.75
N MET A 226 19.34 4.52 -0.59
CA MET A 226 18.96 3.68 -1.73
C MET A 226 17.69 4.19 -2.42
N VAL A 227 16.66 4.55 -1.66
CA VAL A 227 15.40 5.07 -2.18
C VAL A 227 15.61 6.40 -2.90
N GLU A 228 16.37 7.33 -2.30
CA GLU A 228 16.70 8.64 -2.89
C GLU A 228 17.49 8.50 -4.21
N ASP A 229 18.51 7.63 -4.25
CA ASP A 229 19.28 7.35 -5.46
C ASP A 229 18.43 6.74 -6.59
N VAL A 230 17.54 5.82 -6.25
CA VAL A 230 16.64 5.20 -7.24
C VAL A 230 15.61 6.23 -7.73
N ALA A 231 15.09 7.08 -6.85
CA ALA A 231 14.16 8.14 -7.20
C ALA A 231 14.78 9.14 -8.20
N GLU A 232 16.01 9.59 -7.93
CA GLU A 232 16.73 10.51 -8.82
C GLU A 232 16.89 9.91 -10.23
N ARG A 233 17.30 8.65 -10.34
CA ARG A 233 17.49 7.95 -11.63
C ARG A 233 16.20 7.76 -12.41
N ASN A 234 15.09 7.56 -11.70
CA ASN A 234 13.76 7.37 -12.29
C ASN A 234 13.01 8.71 -12.46
N HIS A 235 13.63 9.84 -12.15
CA HIS A 235 13.03 11.18 -12.23
C HIS A 235 11.73 11.30 -11.44
N LEU A 236 11.65 10.61 -10.29
CA LEU A 236 10.53 10.64 -9.37
C LEU A 236 10.82 11.52 -8.16
N ARG A 237 9.81 12.22 -7.69
CA ARG A 237 9.83 12.86 -6.38
C ARG A 237 9.35 11.87 -5.34
N VAL A 238 10.24 11.45 -4.45
CA VAL A 238 9.91 10.50 -3.39
C VAL A 238 9.99 11.16 -2.03
N THR A 239 8.90 11.08 -1.27
CA THR A 239 8.88 11.45 0.14
C THR A 239 9.29 10.23 0.97
N CYS A 240 10.45 10.31 1.61
CA CYS A 240 10.95 9.28 2.51
C CYS A 240 10.36 9.46 3.90
N ILE A 241 9.61 8.47 4.39
CA ILE A 241 9.04 8.43 5.74
C ILE A 241 9.85 7.39 6.54
N PRO A 242 10.52 7.79 7.63
CA PRO A 242 11.43 6.89 8.34
C PRO A 242 10.76 5.69 8.99
N ASP A 243 9.58 5.89 9.62
CA ASP A 243 8.92 4.80 10.33
C ASP A 243 8.28 3.80 9.36
N GLY A 244 8.24 2.52 9.78
CA GLY A 244 7.65 1.43 9.02
C GLY A 244 6.27 1.03 9.52
N TYR A 245 5.66 1.81 10.41
CA TYR A 245 4.30 1.56 10.85
C TYR A 245 3.31 2.18 9.87
N GLY A 246 2.19 1.52 9.67
CA GLY A 246 1.21 2.02 8.72
C GLY A 246 -0.01 1.10 8.59
N PRO A 247 -0.98 1.50 7.79
CA PRO A 247 -2.25 0.78 7.66
C PRO A 247 -2.22 -0.30 6.57
N SER A 248 -1.06 -0.93 6.30
CA SER A 248 -0.95 -1.99 5.30
C SER A 248 -0.03 -3.11 5.78
N ASP A 249 0.10 -4.19 5.01
CA ASP A 249 0.74 -5.46 5.37
C ASP A 249 2.20 -5.35 5.86
N HIS A 250 2.94 -4.31 5.44
CA HIS A 250 4.31 -4.04 5.92
C HIS A 250 4.39 -3.88 7.44
N ALA A 251 3.32 -3.40 8.08
CA ALA A 251 3.29 -3.23 9.53
C ALA A 251 3.41 -4.57 10.27
N SER A 252 2.92 -5.67 9.69
CA SER A 252 3.09 -7.02 10.24
C SER A 252 4.55 -7.44 10.30
N PHE A 253 5.37 -7.03 9.32
CA PHE A 253 6.80 -7.34 9.23
C PHE A 253 7.62 -6.50 10.21
N VAL A 254 7.33 -5.20 10.32
CA VAL A 254 7.96 -4.34 11.34
C VAL A 254 7.72 -4.88 12.75
N ALA A 255 6.53 -5.43 13.02
CA ALA A 255 6.18 -5.99 14.32
C ALA A 255 7.04 -7.22 14.73
N VAL A 256 7.80 -7.78 13.79
CA VAL A 256 8.72 -8.91 14.01
C VAL A 256 10.17 -8.56 13.59
N ASP A 257 10.51 -7.27 13.64
CA ASP A 257 11.86 -6.73 13.41
C ASP A 257 12.42 -7.02 12.00
N ILE A 258 11.55 -7.07 10.98
CA ILE A 258 11.96 -7.15 9.57
C ILE A 258 11.89 -5.74 8.97
N PRO A 259 12.98 -5.23 8.35
CA PRO A 259 12.99 -3.93 7.72
C PRO A 259 12.07 -3.90 6.49
N VAL A 260 11.39 -2.76 6.28
CA VAL A 260 10.34 -2.62 5.27
C VAL A 260 10.50 -1.37 4.42
N LEU A 261 10.00 -1.45 3.19
CA LEU A 261 9.75 -0.30 2.32
C LEU A 261 8.30 -0.40 1.82
N PHE A 262 7.49 0.55 2.20
CA PHE A 262 6.09 0.63 1.80
C PHE A 262 5.91 1.74 0.75
N LEU A 263 5.51 1.37 -0.45
CA LEU A 263 5.33 2.22 -1.61
C LEU A 263 3.85 2.54 -1.80
N THR A 264 3.52 3.83 -1.91
CA THR A 264 2.16 4.28 -2.18
C THR A 264 2.15 5.61 -2.95
N THR A 265 1.11 5.84 -3.75
CA THR A 265 0.84 7.13 -4.40
C THR A 265 -0.15 7.99 -3.61
N GLY A 266 -0.51 7.55 -2.40
CA GLY A 266 -1.30 8.28 -1.41
C GLY A 266 -2.79 8.16 -1.56
N GLY A 267 -3.51 8.83 -0.64
CA GLY A 267 -4.96 8.80 -0.59
C GLY A 267 -5.63 9.61 -1.70
N HIS A 268 -6.88 9.25 -2.00
CA HIS A 268 -7.72 9.95 -2.97
C HIS A 268 -9.19 9.90 -2.54
N MET A 269 -10.04 10.71 -3.21
CA MET A 269 -11.46 10.87 -2.84
C MET A 269 -12.26 9.58 -2.94
N GLU A 270 -11.88 8.72 -3.88
CA GLU A 270 -12.57 7.46 -4.20
C GLU A 270 -12.16 6.29 -3.29
N TYR A 271 -11.12 6.46 -2.45
CA TYR A 271 -10.65 5.46 -1.49
C TYR A 271 -11.80 4.89 -0.66
N HIS A 272 -11.92 3.58 -0.59
CA HIS A 272 -12.98 2.85 0.12
C HIS A 272 -14.41 3.27 -0.30
N THR A 273 -14.60 3.53 -1.60
CA THR A 273 -15.92 3.82 -2.17
C THR A 273 -16.17 3.03 -3.46
N PRO A 274 -17.43 2.91 -3.92
CA PRO A 274 -17.74 2.33 -5.22
C PRO A 274 -17.14 3.09 -6.43
N ALA A 275 -16.55 4.25 -6.21
CA ALA A 275 -15.95 5.07 -7.27
C ALA A 275 -14.45 4.79 -7.50
N ASP A 276 -13.83 3.92 -6.71
CA ASP A 276 -12.46 3.45 -6.98
C ASP A 276 -12.46 2.42 -8.11
N VAL A 277 -12.49 2.93 -9.33
CA VAL A 277 -12.66 2.17 -10.58
C VAL A 277 -11.43 2.27 -11.50
N PRO A 278 -11.21 1.30 -12.41
CA PRO A 278 -10.01 1.27 -13.28
C PRO A 278 -9.78 2.54 -14.11
N SER A 279 -10.86 3.23 -14.51
CA SER A 279 -10.78 4.46 -15.33
C SER A 279 -10.20 5.67 -14.59
N THR A 280 -10.08 5.59 -13.27
CA THR A 280 -9.51 6.67 -12.45
C THR A 280 -8.00 6.56 -12.26
N LEU A 281 -7.37 5.45 -12.70
CA LEU A 281 -5.96 5.21 -12.50
C LEU A 281 -5.07 5.92 -13.54
N ASN A 282 -3.89 6.27 -13.09
CA ASN A 282 -2.79 6.77 -13.91
C ASN A 282 -1.84 5.62 -14.27
N TYR A 283 -2.08 4.96 -15.40
CA TYR A 283 -1.28 3.82 -15.85
C TYR A 283 0.16 4.20 -16.24
N ASP A 284 0.41 5.45 -16.66
CA ASP A 284 1.77 5.97 -16.87
C ASP A 284 2.51 6.07 -15.53
N GLY A 285 1.84 6.55 -14.49
CA GLY A 285 2.36 6.58 -13.12
C GLY A 285 2.59 5.16 -12.55
N MET A 286 1.72 4.20 -12.84
CA MET A 286 1.95 2.80 -12.46
C MET A 286 3.18 2.21 -13.16
N GLN A 287 3.42 2.56 -14.43
CA GLN A 287 4.63 2.15 -15.14
C GLN A 287 5.90 2.74 -14.48
N GLN A 288 5.85 4.00 -14.07
CA GLN A 288 6.95 4.63 -13.33
C GLN A 288 7.19 3.96 -11.96
N THR A 289 6.11 3.63 -11.24
CA THR A 289 6.21 2.86 -9.98
C THR A 289 6.82 1.48 -10.22
N LEU A 290 6.45 0.80 -11.30
CA LEU A 290 7.03 -0.49 -11.69
C LEU A 290 8.54 -0.37 -11.94
N GLU A 291 8.99 0.63 -12.72
CA GLU A 291 10.39 0.83 -13.05
C GLU A 291 11.22 1.18 -11.81
N PHE A 292 10.71 2.08 -10.97
CA PHE A 292 11.28 2.39 -9.66
C PHE A 292 11.43 1.13 -8.80
N SER A 293 10.36 0.33 -8.69
CA SER A 293 10.36 -0.90 -7.88
C SER A 293 11.31 -1.96 -8.43
N GLN A 294 11.43 -2.09 -9.75
CA GLN A 294 12.39 -3.01 -10.39
C GLN A 294 13.83 -2.66 -9.99
N GLU A 295 14.20 -1.38 -10.06
CA GLU A 295 15.56 -0.94 -9.68
C GLU A 295 15.77 -1.08 -8.17
N LEU A 296 14.81 -0.64 -7.34
CA LEU A 296 14.88 -0.72 -5.89
C LEU A 296 15.09 -2.16 -5.40
N ILE A 297 14.25 -3.08 -5.87
CA ILE A 297 14.34 -4.50 -5.51
C ILE A 297 15.63 -5.14 -6.04
N SER A 298 16.08 -4.76 -7.25
CA SER A 298 17.35 -5.25 -7.81
C SER A 298 18.55 -4.84 -6.95
N ARG A 299 18.57 -3.60 -6.46
CA ARG A 299 19.62 -3.10 -5.55
C ARG A 299 19.56 -3.82 -4.22
N LEU A 300 18.38 -3.92 -3.62
CA LEU A 300 18.17 -4.63 -2.37
C LEU A 300 18.61 -6.10 -2.48
N ALA A 301 18.29 -6.76 -3.60
CA ALA A 301 18.68 -8.14 -3.85
C ALA A 301 20.18 -8.33 -4.05
N SER A 302 20.89 -7.28 -4.47
CA SER A 302 22.33 -7.31 -4.77
C SER A 302 23.20 -6.73 -3.66
N MET A 303 22.61 -6.25 -2.55
CA MET A 303 23.40 -5.76 -1.41
C MET A 303 24.32 -6.89 -0.90
N PRO A 304 25.62 -6.63 -0.69
CA PRO A 304 26.54 -7.66 -0.20
C PRO A 304 26.21 -8.09 1.23
N ASP A 305 25.76 -7.14 2.06
CA ASP A 305 25.40 -7.36 3.45
C ASP A 305 23.88 -7.50 3.60
N THR A 306 23.46 -8.26 4.61
CA THR A 306 22.05 -8.33 5.01
C THR A 306 21.61 -6.97 5.56
N PRO A 307 20.45 -6.41 5.13
CA PRO A 307 19.92 -5.19 5.73
C PRO A 307 19.78 -5.36 7.26
N ASP A 308 20.30 -4.38 7.99
CA ASP A 308 20.11 -4.28 9.45
C ASP A 308 18.66 -3.87 9.77
N TYR A 309 18.17 -4.20 10.96
CA TYR A 309 16.90 -3.68 11.44
C TYR A 309 17.12 -2.57 12.46
N ILE A 310 16.50 -1.43 12.22
CA ILE A 310 16.47 -0.29 13.13
C ILE A 310 15.03 -0.06 13.56
N ASN A 311 14.77 -0.17 14.86
CA ASN A 311 13.47 0.17 15.42
C ASN A 311 13.29 1.70 15.41
N VAL A 312 12.50 2.20 14.48
CA VAL A 312 12.11 3.60 14.41
C VAL A 312 10.83 3.78 15.21
N PRO A 313 10.79 4.67 16.21
CA PRO A 313 9.55 4.95 16.92
C PRO A 313 8.44 5.37 15.94
N SER A 314 7.26 4.79 16.09
CA SER A 314 6.12 5.16 15.27
C SER A 314 5.75 6.63 15.49
N SER A 315 5.74 7.41 14.43
CA SER A 315 5.14 8.75 14.43
C SER A 315 3.63 8.68 14.76
N GLN A 316 2.99 7.54 14.50
CA GLN A 316 1.59 7.26 14.85
C GLN A 316 1.34 7.08 16.37
N LYS A 317 2.38 6.99 17.22
CA LYS A 317 2.16 7.04 18.70
C LYS A 317 1.45 8.31 19.15
N MET A 318 1.47 9.36 18.36
CA MET A 318 0.63 10.54 18.58
C MET A 318 -0.84 10.32 18.17
N SER A 319 -1.18 9.31 17.37
CA SER A 319 -2.55 9.05 16.92
C SER A 319 -3.46 8.42 17.98
N HIS A 320 -2.93 7.97 19.13
CA HIS A 320 -3.73 7.57 20.30
C HIS A 320 -4.15 8.76 21.19
N ALA A 321 -3.73 9.98 20.86
CA ALA A 321 -4.38 11.15 21.40
C ALA A 321 -5.84 11.12 20.95
N LYS A 322 -6.77 10.92 21.89
CA LYS A 322 -8.20 11.00 21.60
C LYS A 322 -8.50 12.44 21.22
N PHE A 323 -8.44 12.73 19.93
CA PHE A 323 -8.83 14.06 19.43
C PHE A 323 -10.25 14.35 19.88
N LYS A 324 -10.43 15.50 20.49
CA LYS A 324 -11.75 15.99 20.93
C LYS A 324 -12.54 16.58 19.76
N VAL A 325 -11.83 16.89 18.67
CA VAL A 325 -12.37 17.55 17.48
C VAL A 325 -11.91 16.85 16.21
N THR A 326 -12.63 17.08 15.11
CA THR A 326 -12.22 16.74 13.75
C THR A 326 -12.48 17.92 12.83
N LEU A 327 -11.59 18.17 11.88
CA LEU A 327 -11.87 19.00 10.70
C LEU A 327 -12.62 18.21 9.64
N GLY A 328 -12.53 16.87 9.67
CA GLY A 328 -13.16 16.03 8.65
C GLY A 328 -12.42 16.11 7.32
N LEU A 329 -11.12 16.14 7.34
CA LEU A 329 -10.27 16.05 6.17
C LEU A 329 -9.18 14.98 6.36
N MET A 330 -8.72 14.45 5.24
CA MET A 330 -7.54 13.59 5.19
C MET A 330 -6.42 14.42 4.56
N PRO A 331 -5.35 14.67 5.30
CA PRO A 331 -4.23 15.42 4.78
C PRO A 331 -3.40 14.60 3.81
N ASP A 332 -2.68 15.28 2.91
CA ASP A 332 -1.63 14.69 2.10
C ASP A 332 -0.45 14.29 3.01
N VAL A 333 -0.31 12.99 3.23
CA VAL A 333 0.82 12.42 3.98
C VAL A 333 2.09 12.30 3.12
N MET A 334 1.98 12.58 1.82
CA MET A 334 3.09 12.50 0.88
C MET A 334 3.99 13.72 0.89
N GLY A 335 3.56 14.83 1.50
CA GLY A 335 4.33 16.07 1.54
C GLY A 335 4.65 16.62 0.13
N ALA A 336 3.81 16.31 -0.86
CA ALA A 336 4.05 16.65 -2.25
C ALA A 336 3.90 18.16 -2.56
N SER A 337 3.50 18.98 -1.58
CA SER A 337 3.38 20.42 -1.77
C SER A 337 4.75 21.09 -1.76
N SER A 338 5.07 21.79 -2.84
CA SER A 338 6.23 22.72 -2.89
C SER A 338 6.01 24.00 -2.08
N VAL A 339 4.82 24.19 -1.54
CA VAL A 339 4.38 25.35 -0.75
C VAL A 339 4.24 24.93 0.71
N PRO A 340 4.72 25.74 1.68
CA PRO A 340 4.56 25.44 3.10
C PRO A 340 3.08 25.30 3.47
N GLY A 341 2.74 24.21 4.17
CA GLY A 341 1.38 23.86 4.59
C GLY A 341 1.05 22.40 4.35
N LEU A 342 -0.11 21.99 4.78
CA LEU A 342 -0.62 20.63 4.64
C LEU A 342 -1.76 20.60 3.63
N ARG A 343 -1.59 19.92 2.53
CA ARG A 343 -2.64 19.78 1.52
C ARG A 343 -3.78 18.91 2.05
N ALA A 344 -5.02 19.35 1.88
CA ALA A 344 -6.21 18.56 2.14
C ALA A 344 -6.51 17.67 0.93
N ASP A 345 -6.04 16.43 0.93
CA ASP A 345 -6.31 15.50 -0.17
C ASP A 345 -7.80 15.16 -0.24
N ILE A 346 -8.42 14.94 0.91
CA ILE A 346 -9.84 14.64 1.01
C ILE A 346 -10.50 15.56 2.02
N VAL A 347 -11.60 16.19 1.62
CA VAL A 347 -12.49 16.92 2.52
C VAL A 347 -13.85 16.23 2.57
N VAL A 348 -14.17 15.66 3.72
CA VAL A 348 -15.35 14.80 3.88
C VAL A 348 -16.62 15.65 3.90
N ALA A 349 -17.56 15.32 3.01
CA ALA A 349 -18.84 16.02 2.91
C ALA A 349 -19.60 16.06 4.25
N GLY A 350 -20.15 17.24 4.59
CA GLY A 350 -20.91 17.45 5.83
C GLY A 350 -20.06 17.59 7.09
N LYS A 351 -18.73 17.49 7.01
CA LYS A 351 -17.81 17.70 8.15
C LYS A 351 -17.38 19.18 8.26
N PRO A 352 -16.78 19.59 9.38
CA PRO A 352 -16.44 20.99 9.66
C PRO A 352 -15.73 21.73 8.54
N ALA A 353 -14.67 21.17 7.96
CA ALA A 353 -13.93 21.79 6.88
C ALA A 353 -14.81 21.99 5.61
N HIS A 354 -15.55 20.96 5.23
CA HIS A 354 -16.49 21.03 4.10
C HIS A 354 -17.56 22.10 4.29
N ASN A 355 -18.18 22.13 5.48
CA ASN A 355 -19.25 23.07 5.81
C ASN A 355 -18.76 24.52 5.82
N ALA A 356 -17.48 24.74 6.14
CA ALA A 356 -16.83 26.03 6.06
C ALA A 356 -16.44 26.45 4.63
N GLY A 357 -16.44 25.53 3.66
CA GLY A 357 -16.08 25.80 2.27
C GLY A 357 -14.65 25.43 1.88
N ILE A 358 -13.91 24.73 2.74
CA ILE A 358 -12.62 24.13 2.40
C ILE A 358 -12.86 22.98 1.41
N ARG A 359 -11.96 22.80 0.45
CA ARG A 359 -12.08 21.82 -0.65
C ARG A 359 -10.83 20.94 -0.72
N SER A 360 -11.00 19.76 -1.31
CA SER A 360 -9.87 18.93 -1.69
C SER A 360 -8.92 19.69 -2.62
N GLY A 361 -7.63 19.57 -2.34
CA GLY A 361 -6.57 20.30 -3.02
C GLY A 361 -6.17 21.62 -2.36
N ASP A 362 -6.92 22.15 -1.39
CA ASP A 362 -6.52 23.32 -0.60
C ASP A 362 -5.28 22.98 0.24
N ILE A 363 -4.35 23.93 0.36
CA ILE A 363 -3.18 23.79 1.25
C ILE A 363 -3.45 24.56 2.53
N ILE A 364 -3.60 23.86 3.64
CA ILE A 364 -3.82 24.43 4.96
C ILE A 364 -2.50 25.00 5.47
N GLN A 365 -2.44 26.31 5.65
CA GLN A 365 -1.23 27.03 6.07
C GLN A 365 -1.24 27.41 7.55
N GLU A 366 -2.44 27.65 8.11
CA GLU A 366 -2.59 28.00 9.52
C GLU A 366 -3.89 27.43 10.09
N ILE A 367 -3.85 27.00 11.34
CA ILE A 367 -5.03 26.60 12.14
C ILE A 367 -5.00 27.41 13.42
N ASP A 368 -6.08 28.13 13.70
CA ASP A 368 -6.24 29.01 14.87
C ASP A 368 -5.08 29.99 15.06
N GLY A 369 -4.64 30.62 13.94
CA GLY A 369 -3.54 31.59 13.91
C GLY A 369 -2.15 31.01 14.07
N LYS A 370 -2.00 29.69 14.18
CA LYS A 370 -0.71 29.00 14.27
C LYS A 370 -0.34 28.38 12.91
N PRO A 371 0.88 28.62 12.40
CA PRO A 371 1.34 28.06 11.13
C PRO A 371 1.39 26.54 11.18
N LEU A 372 1.27 25.94 10.00
CA LEU A 372 1.26 24.51 9.78
C LEU A 372 2.27 24.14 8.68
N LYS A 373 3.14 23.19 8.94
CA LYS A 373 4.15 22.73 7.96
C LYS A 373 3.91 21.31 7.48
N ASP A 374 3.45 20.44 8.38
CA ASP A 374 3.37 19.00 8.16
C ASP A 374 2.21 18.37 8.94
N ILE A 375 2.08 17.04 8.79
CA ILE A 375 1.05 16.24 9.46
C ILE A 375 1.22 16.24 10.98
N GLU A 376 2.46 16.31 11.48
CA GLU A 376 2.72 16.26 12.92
C GLU A 376 2.21 17.53 13.61
N GLU A 377 2.50 18.70 13.03
CA GLU A 377 1.96 19.98 13.50
C GLU A 377 0.43 20.01 13.40
N TYR A 378 -0.16 19.42 12.32
CA TYR A 378 -1.60 19.30 12.19
C TYR A 378 -2.23 18.48 13.33
N MET A 379 -1.66 17.33 13.65
CA MET A 379 -2.13 16.47 14.74
C MET A 379 -1.98 17.17 16.09
N GLU A 380 -0.86 17.86 16.31
CA GLU A 380 -0.64 18.65 17.53
C GLU A 380 -1.72 19.73 17.68
N ARG A 381 -2.00 20.50 16.62
CA ARG A 381 -3.06 21.52 16.62
C ARG A 381 -4.43 20.94 16.96
N LEU A 382 -4.81 19.82 16.33
CA LEU A 382 -6.08 19.16 16.62
C LEU A 382 -6.22 18.74 18.09
N SER A 383 -5.11 18.36 18.75
CA SER A 383 -5.11 17.96 20.16
C SER A 383 -5.41 19.10 21.13
N GLU A 384 -5.07 20.34 20.75
CA GLU A 384 -5.25 21.56 21.53
C GLU A 384 -6.67 22.15 21.42
N LEU A 385 -7.40 21.79 20.34
CA LEU A 385 -8.69 22.41 20.02
C LEU A 385 -9.85 21.82 20.84
N THR A 386 -10.90 22.62 20.98
CA THR A 386 -12.09 22.28 21.78
C THR A 386 -13.33 22.17 20.90
N PRO A 387 -14.18 21.13 21.08
CA PRO A 387 -15.44 21.01 20.37
C PRO A 387 -16.38 22.19 20.66
N GLY A 388 -17.15 22.59 19.63
CA GLY A 388 -18.10 23.68 19.74
C GLY A 388 -17.50 25.09 19.56
N THR A 389 -16.17 25.20 19.38
CA THR A 389 -15.52 26.46 19.04
C THR A 389 -15.49 26.68 17.54
N THR A 390 -15.44 27.96 17.13
CA THR A 390 -15.20 28.34 15.73
C THR A 390 -13.81 28.97 15.64
N ILE A 391 -13.00 28.45 14.73
CA ILE A 391 -11.60 28.86 14.57
C ILE A 391 -11.32 29.32 13.14
N PRO A 392 -10.38 30.26 12.94
CA PRO A 392 -9.90 30.60 11.60
C PRO A 392 -8.96 29.49 11.09
N VAL A 393 -9.19 29.07 9.84
CA VAL A 393 -8.30 28.17 9.09
C VAL A 393 -7.90 28.88 7.82
N LYS A 394 -6.61 29.16 7.66
CA LYS A 394 -6.04 29.81 6.50
C LYS A 394 -5.59 28.77 5.49
N VAL A 395 -6.06 28.88 4.28
CA VAL A 395 -5.74 27.97 3.20
C VAL A 395 -5.23 28.72 1.98
N LEU A 396 -4.38 28.07 1.19
CA LEU A 396 -4.00 28.50 -0.15
C LEU A 396 -4.77 27.62 -1.15
N ARG A 397 -5.56 28.25 -2.03
CA ARG A 397 -6.30 27.62 -3.13
C ARG A 397 -5.79 28.19 -4.45
N GLY A 398 -5.00 27.38 -5.18
CA GLY A 398 -4.26 27.92 -6.33
C GLY A 398 -3.26 29.00 -5.88
N GLU A 399 -3.46 30.26 -6.27
CA GLU A 399 -2.65 31.42 -5.86
C GLU A 399 -3.34 32.29 -4.81
N GLU A 400 -4.57 31.97 -4.44
CA GLU A 400 -5.40 32.78 -3.54
C GLU A 400 -5.32 32.27 -2.10
N THR A 401 -5.03 33.17 -1.16
CA THR A 401 -5.10 32.88 0.28
C THR A 401 -6.50 33.22 0.81
N ILE A 402 -7.16 32.22 1.42
CA ILE A 402 -8.52 32.35 1.94
C ILE A 402 -8.52 31.94 3.42
N ILE A 403 -9.28 32.69 4.24
CA ILE A 403 -9.48 32.34 5.66
C ILE A 403 -10.93 31.89 5.85
N PHE A 404 -11.11 30.64 6.24
CA PHE A 404 -12.41 30.06 6.56
C PHE A 404 -12.64 30.03 8.07
N GLN A 405 -13.88 30.30 8.50
CA GLN A 405 -14.32 30.12 9.87
C GLN A 405 -14.89 28.71 10.02
N VAL A 406 -14.17 27.84 10.71
CA VAL A 406 -14.52 26.42 10.83
C VAL A 406 -15.11 26.15 12.22
N HIS A 407 -16.37 25.73 12.26
CA HIS A 407 -17.03 25.32 13.49
C HIS A 407 -16.66 23.85 13.80
N LEU A 408 -15.97 23.63 14.91
CA LEU A 408 -15.43 22.32 15.28
C LEU A 408 -16.50 21.42 15.91
N THR A 409 -16.57 20.17 15.45
CA THR A 409 -17.43 19.14 16.05
C THR A 409 -16.61 18.01 16.65
N PRO A 410 -17.14 17.26 17.64
CA PRO A 410 -16.51 16.02 18.06
C PRO A 410 -16.36 15.04 16.89
N PRO A 411 -15.34 14.17 16.91
CA PRO A 411 -15.27 13.09 15.94
C PRO A 411 -16.51 12.18 16.14
N VAL A 412 -17.14 11.80 15.03
CA VAL A 412 -18.24 10.82 15.06
C VAL A 412 -17.58 9.46 15.29
N ARG A 413 -18.04 8.74 16.32
CA ARG A 413 -17.59 7.38 16.64
C ARG A 413 -18.16 6.38 15.67
#